data_f1f3af5b663f0d026dae085e9cc24d24
#
_entry.id   f1f3af5b663f0d026dae085e9cc24d24
#
_cell.length_a   1.000
_cell.length_b   1.000
_cell.length_c   1.000
_cell.angle_alpha   90.00
_cell.angle_beta   90.00
_cell.angle_gamma   90.00
#
_symmetry.space_group_name_H-M   'P 1'
#
loop_
_entity.id
_entity.type
_entity.pdbx_description
1 polymer ?
#
loop_
_entity_poly.entity_id
_entity_poly.type
_entity_poly.pdbx_seq_one_letter_code
_entity_poly.pdbx_strand_id
1 'polypeptide(L)'
;LEDWRTGMYQQIDSTTLTELNDFSYSSDMQNSAFWACKHINQFLEKKLVPENSVYSIPFIAKTSTRSMISFGTCNQFSLIALAMMRSIGIPVMLDFTPQWPFRSMGHYWNVLLDNTGKNLAFGGCETKTDPDILHKPSQKMAKVYRRTYAINQDLVKLNTTEEVVPDLFRNIFMKDVTSEYMKTCDIMIPTQKKRNHKHAYLAVFDNQKWVPICYGTQKGKVCYFNEIGKDIAYLPLYYDNQGIHPITDPFILDSRGRIKYLHADTSKRKKVILSRKYYLAKHIFDYAKTLTGGHFEASNNPDFSDPDTIHTISHWLLSADSFEIKPQKTYRYWRYVSAKNKGCN
;
A
#
# COMPACT_ATOMS: atom_id res chain seq x y z
N LEU A 1 4.79 -6.34 -27.53
CA LEU A 1 3.68 -6.16 -26.57
C LEU A 1 3.03 -7.52 -26.36
N GLU A 2 2.88 -7.93 -25.10
CA GLU A 2 2.20 -9.17 -24.74
C GLU A 2 0.69 -9.00 -24.95
N ASP A 3 0.04 -10.00 -25.59
CA ASP A 3 -1.42 -10.13 -25.55
C ASP A 3 -1.85 -10.66 -24.18
N TRP A 4 -1.83 -9.77 -23.20
CA TRP A 4 -2.17 -10.10 -21.84
C TRP A 4 -3.65 -10.57 -21.69
N ARG A 5 -4.56 -10.13 -22.56
CA ARG A 5 -5.98 -10.51 -22.50
C ARG A 5 -6.16 -11.99 -22.77
N THR A 6 -5.67 -12.48 -23.88
CA THR A 6 -5.73 -13.91 -24.24
C THR A 6 -5.05 -14.75 -23.17
N GLY A 7 -3.84 -14.36 -22.72
CA GLY A 7 -3.11 -15.08 -21.68
C GLY A 7 -3.82 -15.13 -20.32
N MET A 8 -4.55 -14.07 -19.95
CA MET A 8 -5.33 -14.07 -18.70
C MET A 8 -6.62 -14.86 -18.83
N TYR A 9 -7.32 -14.75 -19.95
CA TYR A 9 -8.53 -15.53 -20.23
C TYR A 9 -8.27 -17.04 -20.19
N GLN A 10 -7.20 -17.50 -20.82
CA GLN A 10 -6.80 -18.92 -20.86
C GLN A 10 -6.47 -19.52 -19.48
N GLN A 11 -6.23 -18.70 -18.48
CA GLN A 11 -5.98 -19.15 -17.10
C GLN A 11 -7.26 -19.38 -16.28
N ILE A 12 -8.40 -18.93 -16.76
CA ILE A 12 -9.69 -19.19 -16.12
C ILE A 12 -10.10 -20.63 -16.46
N ASP A 13 -10.36 -21.44 -15.45
CA ASP A 13 -10.75 -22.82 -15.67
C ASP A 13 -12.13 -22.96 -16.32
N SER A 14 -12.36 -24.11 -16.95
CA SER A 14 -13.60 -24.39 -17.69
C SER A 14 -14.82 -24.39 -16.77
N THR A 15 -14.68 -24.81 -15.53
CA THR A 15 -15.80 -24.81 -14.55
C THR A 15 -16.23 -23.40 -14.24
N THR A 16 -15.30 -22.51 -13.94
CA THR A 16 -15.60 -21.08 -13.70
C THR A 16 -16.21 -20.42 -14.93
N LEU A 17 -15.71 -20.71 -16.15
CA LEU A 17 -16.31 -20.19 -17.38
C LEU A 17 -17.72 -20.72 -17.62
N THR A 18 -17.98 -21.99 -17.32
CA THR A 18 -19.31 -22.59 -17.41
C THR A 18 -20.27 -21.94 -16.42
N GLU A 19 -19.88 -21.79 -15.16
CA GLU A 19 -20.65 -21.09 -14.14
C GLU A 19 -20.99 -19.65 -14.56
N LEU A 20 -20.05 -18.91 -15.13
CA LEU A 20 -20.30 -17.57 -15.66
C LEU A 20 -21.33 -17.56 -16.80
N ASN A 21 -21.33 -18.57 -17.67
CA ASN A 21 -22.30 -18.71 -18.74
C ASN A 21 -23.68 -19.12 -18.23
N ASP A 22 -23.74 -19.98 -17.19
CA ASP A 22 -24.98 -20.45 -16.60
C ASP A 22 -25.77 -19.33 -15.90
N PHE A 23 -25.10 -18.29 -15.41
CA PHE A 23 -25.77 -17.07 -14.93
C PHE A 23 -26.60 -16.35 -15.98
N SER A 24 -26.36 -16.62 -17.24
CA SER A 24 -27.18 -16.07 -18.34
C SER A 24 -28.64 -16.53 -18.30
N TYR A 25 -28.96 -17.60 -17.54
CA TYR A 25 -30.30 -18.20 -17.48
C TYR A 25 -31.15 -17.73 -16.31
N SER A 26 -30.58 -17.11 -15.27
CA SER A 26 -31.36 -16.55 -14.16
C SER A 26 -31.67 -15.07 -14.38
N SER A 27 -32.93 -14.67 -14.29
CA SER A 27 -33.39 -13.31 -14.62
C SER A 27 -32.70 -12.20 -13.81
N ASP A 28 -32.34 -12.48 -12.56
CA ASP A 28 -31.75 -11.51 -11.63
C ASP A 28 -30.22 -11.42 -11.73
N MET A 29 -29.59 -12.43 -12.33
CA MET A 29 -28.11 -12.51 -12.46
C MET A 29 -27.62 -12.26 -13.90
N GLN A 30 -28.54 -12.25 -14.83
CA GLN A 30 -28.26 -12.12 -16.26
C GLN A 30 -27.54 -10.78 -16.54
N ASN A 31 -26.37 -10.84 -17.17
CA ASN A 31 -25.53 -9.68 -17.50
C ASN A 31 -25.05 -8.89 -16.26
N SER A 32 -25.06 -9.45 -15.07
CA SER A 32 -24.62 -8.77 -13.86
C SER A 32 -23.10 -8.73 -13.74
N ALA A 33 -22.52 -7.54 -13.90
CA ALA A 33 -21.10 -7.31 -13.65
C ALA A 33 -20.69 -7.68 -12.20
N PHE A 34 -21.60 -7.52 -11.25
CA PHE A 34 -21.38 -7.87 -9.84
C PHE A 34 -21.18 -9.38 -9.65
N TRP A 35 -22.08 -10.21 -10.17
CA TRP A 35 -21.98 -11.66 -10.04
C TRP A 35 -20.76 -12.22 -10.78
N ALA A 36 -20.49 -11.74 -11.98
CA ALA A 36 -19.30 -12.11 -12.73
C ALA A 36 -17.99 -11.74 -11.97
N CYS A 37 -17.93 -10.54 -11.40
CA CYS A 37 -16.82 -10.10 -10.57
C CYS A 37 -16.64 -11.00 -9.35
N LYS A 38 -17.72 -11.34 -8.64
CA LYS A 38 -17.70 -12.21 -7.47
C LYS A 38 -17.14 -13.59 -7.79
N HIS A 39 -17.58 -14.20 -8.90
CA HIS A 39 -17.09 -15.53 -9.33
C HIS A 39 -15.60 -15.53 -9.66
N ILE A 40 -15.16 -14.59 -10.46
CA ILE A 40 -13.72 -14.48 -10.79
C ILE A 40 -12.90 -14.21 -9.54
N ASN A 41 -13.39 -13.40 -8.61
CA ASN A 41 -12.64 -13.15 -7.38
C ASN A 41 -12.55 -14.41 -6.50
N GLN A 42 -13.61 -15.21 -6.40
CA GLN A 42 -13.60 -16.50 -5.70
C GLN A 42 -12.64 -17.51 -6.37
N PHE A 43 -12.59 -17.54 -7.69
CA PHE A 43 -11.61 -18.34 -8.43
C PHE A 43 -10.17 -17.92 -8.09
N LEU A 44 -9.88 -16.63 -8.11
CA LEU A 44 -8.56 -16.09 -7.77
C LEU A 44 -8.17 -16.33 -6.32
N GLU A 45 -9.10 -16.22 -5.40
CA GLU A 45 -8.94 -16.49 -3.98
C GLU A 45 -8.47 -17.92 -3.69
N LYS A 46 -9.04 -18.90 -4.41
CA LYS A 46 -8.63 -20.31 -4.30
C LYS A 46 -7.21 -20.55 -4.85
N LYS A 47 -6.79 -19.76 -5.83
CA LYS A 47 -5.51 -19.93 -6.55
C LYS A 47 -4.35 -19.18 -5.91
N LEU A 48 -4.63 -18.09 -5.20
CA LEU A 48 -3.63 -17.15 -4.71
C LEU A 48 -3.68 -17.06 -3.18
N VAL A 49 -2.52 -17.06 -2.55
CA VAL A 49 -2.39 -16.94 -1.09
C VAL A 49 -1.77 -15.59 -0.76
N PRO A 50 -2.46 -14.71 -0.01
CA PRO A 50 -1.87 -13.45 0.44
C PRO A 50 -0.69 -13.72 1.37
N GLU A 51 0.51 -13.29 0.99
CA GLU A 51 1.69 -13.37 1.81
C GLU A 51 2.38 -12.03 1.92
N ASN A 52 2.48 -11.52 3.16
CA ASN A 52 3.07 -10.22 3.46
C ASN A 52 4.60 -10.19 3.45
N SER A 53 5.26 -11.35 3.37
CA SER A 53 6.73 -11.47 3.39
C SER A 53 7.42 -11.09 2.08
N VAL A 54 6.67 -10.84 1.00
CA VAL A 54 7.19 -10.70 -0.37
C VAL A 54 7.45 -9.24 -0.78
N TYR A 55 7.67 -8.33 0.15
CA TYR A 55 7.92 -6.92 -0.17
C TYR A 55 9.21 -6.64 -0.96
N SER A 56 10.06 -7.63 -1.10
CA SER A 56 11.40 -7.48 -1.69
C SER A 56 11.59 -8.04 -3.10
N ILE A 57 10.51 -8.39 -3.82
CA ILE A 57 10.68 -8.80 -5.22
C ILE A 57 10.94 -7.55 -6.08
N PRO A 58 12.17 -7.35 -6.56
CA PRO A 58 12.59 -6.08 -7.16
C PRO A 58 12.15 -5.89 -8.61
N PHE A 59 11.41 -6.82 -9.21
CA PHE A 59 11.04 -6.75 -10.61
C PHE A 59 9.52 -6.74 -10.82
N ILE A 60 9.09 -5.96 -11.80
CA ILE A 60 7.72 -5.98 -12.29
C ILE A 60 7.62 -7.13 -13.29
N ALA A 61 7.09 -8.26 -12.87
CA ALA A 61 6.80 -9.37 -13.77
C ALA A 61 5.66 -9.00 -14.73
N LYS A 62 5.69 -9.53 -15.95
CA LYS A 62 4.55 -9.47 -16.86
C LYS A 62 3.32 -10.06 -16.18
N THR A 63 2.13 -9.57 -16.54
CA THR A 63 0.86 -9.99 -15.93
C THR A 63 0.66 -11.51 -16.01
N SER A 64 0.98 -12.13 -17.15
CA SER A 64 0.92 -13.57 -17.35
C SER A 64 1.86 -14.34 -16.42
N THR A 65 3.10 -13.89 -16.26
CA THR A 65 4.06 -14.49 -15.32
C THR A 65 3.61 -14.31 -13.89
N ARG A 66 3.06 -13.16 -13.58
CA ARG A 66 2.62 -12.81 -12.23
C ARG A 66 1.45 -13.66 -11.76
N SER A 67 0.51 -13.97 -12.63
CA SER A 67 -0.65 -14.82 -12.33
C SER A 67 -0.29 -16.30 -12.08
N MET A 68 0.93 -16.72 -12.44
CA MET A 68 1.46 -18.04 -12.12
C MET A 68 2.07 -18.13 -10.71
N ILE A 69 2.29 -16.99 -10.06
CA ILE A 69 2.90 -16.91 -8.73
C ILE A 69 1.78 -16.83 -7.70
N SER A 70 1.69 -17.82 -6.82
CA SER A 70 0.58 -17.96 -5.85
C SER A 70 0.62 -16.98 -4.68
N PHE A 71 1.64 -16.14 -4.55
CA PHE A 71 1.79 -15.19 -3.45
C PHE A 71 2.10 -13.77 -3.95
N GLY A 72 1.78 -12.77 -3.15
CA GLY A 72 2.05 -11.37 -3.51
C GLY A 72 1.54 -10.35 -2.54
N THR A 73 1.78 -9.07 -2.87
CA THR A 73 1.26 -7.91 -2.14
C THR A 73 -0.13 -7.51 -2.65
N CYS A 74 -0.84 -6.69 -1.87
CA CYS A 74 -2.14 -6.14 -2.28
C CYS A 74 -2.11 -5.48 -3.66
N ASN A 75 -1.03 -4.76 -4.01
CA ASN A 75 -0.87 -4.17 -5.35
C ASN A 75 -0.85 -5.23 -6.45
N GLN A 76 -0.09 -6.30 -6.23
CA GLN A 76 0.07 -7.35 -7.22
C GLN A 76 -1.22 -8.14 -7.41
N PHE A 77 -1.92 -8.47 -6.32
CA PHE A 77 -3.22 -9.14 -6.37
C PHE A 77 -4.28 -8.28 -7.04
N SER A 78 -4.35 -7.00 -6.70
CA SER A 78 -5.28 -6.09 -7.35
C SER A 78 -5.01 -5.94 -8.85
N LEU A 79 -3.74 -5.99 -9.29
CA LEU A 79 -3.40 -5.97 -10.71
C LEU A 79 -3.77 -7.28 -11.44
N ILE A 80 -3.61 -8.45 -10.79
CA ILE A 80 -4.03 -9.73 -11.35
C ILE A 80 -5.55 -9.76 -11.49
N ALA A 81 -6.28 -9.39 -10.45
CA ALA A 81 -7.74 -9.32 -10.46
C ALA A 81 -8.24 -8.36 -11.56
N LEU A 82 -7.65 -7.16 -11.65
CA LEU A 82 -7.94 -6.20 -12.70
C LEU A 82 -7.76 -6.80 -14.10
N ALA A 83 -6.62 -7.44 -14.35
CA ALA A 83 -6.30 -7.98 -15.67
C ALA A 83 -7.22 -9.14 -16.03
N MET A 84 -7.46 -10.08 -15.11
CA MET A 84 -8.32 -11.24 -15.35
C MET A 84 -9.77 -10.82 -15.60
N MET A 85 -10.33 -9.98 -14.75
CA MET A 85 -11.70 -9.47 -14.90
C MET A 85 -11.88 -8.70 -16.21
N ARG A 86 -10.94 -7.84 -16.55
CA ARG A 86 -11.00 -7.10 -17.82
C ARG A 86 -10.81 -7.99 -19.06
N SER A 87 -10.14 -9.14 -18.95
CA SER A 87 -10.00 -10.07 -20.07
C SER A 87 -11.34 -10.64 -20.54
N ILE A 88 -12.31 -10.70 -19.64
CA ILE A 88 -13.69 -11.17 -19.91
C ILE A 88 -14.73 -10.03 -19.92
N GLY A 89 -14.27 -8.77 -19.96
CA GLY A 89 -15.15 -7.61 -20.11
C GLY A 89 -15.76 -7.03 -18.84
N ILE A 90 -15.36 -7.51 -17.63
CA ILE A 90 -15.85 -6.92 -16.37
C ILE A 90 -15.18 -5.55 -16.14
N PRO A 91 -15.95 -4.46 -15.93
CA PRO A 91 -15.43 -3.10 -15.80
C PRO A 91 -14.87 -2.84 -14.40
N VAL A 92 -13.62 -3.22 -14.19
CA VAL A 92 -12.91 -3.07 -12.91
C VAL A 92 -11.82 -2.00 -13.01
N MET A 93 -11.65 -1.23 -11.95
CA MET A 93 -10.64 -0.19 -11.79
C MET A 93 -9.71 -0.53 -10.63
N LEU A 94 -8.61 0.24 -10.50
CA LEU A 94 -7.62 0.13 -9.43
C LEU A 94 -7.57 1.43 -8.65
N ASP A 95 -7.94 1.37 -7.38
CA ASP A 95 -7.83 2.47 -6.43
C ASP A 95 -6.74 2.19 -5.39
N PHE A 96 -6.19 3.25 -4.82
CA PHE A 96 -5.15 3.12 -3.80
C PHE A 96 -5.08 4.34 -2.87
N THR A 97 -4.71 4.08 -1.61
CA THR A 97 -4.22 5.13 -0.71
C THR A 97 -2.69 5.10 -0.71
N PRO A 98 -2.01 6.23 -1.00
CA PRO A 98 -0.55 6.24 -1.10
C PRO A 98 0.15 5.87 0.19
N GLN A 99 -0.41 6.29 1.32
CA GLN A 99 0.10 6.07 2.66
C GLN A 99 -1.03 6.09 3.68
N TRP A 100 -1.12 5.06 4.49
CA TRP A 100 -2.02 5.06 5.64
C TRP A 100 -1.57 6.06 6.71
N PRO A 101 -2.48 6.83 7.30
CA PRO A 101 -2.10 7.75 8.39
C PRO A 101 -1.83 7.05 9.73
N PHE A 102 -2.20 5.77 9.88
CA PHE A 102 -2.12 5.02 11.13
C PHE A 102 -1.21 3.79 11.09
N ARG A 103 -0.68 3.42 9.93
CA ARG A 103 0.29 2.32 9.75
C ARG A 103 1.22 2.59 8.58
N SER A 104 2.29 1.81 8.46
CA SER A 104 3.23 1.92 7.33
C SER A 104 2.59 1.53 6.02
N MET A 105 3.14 2.05 4.93
CA MET A 105 2.76 1.80 3.54
C MET A 105 1.37 2.31 3.15
N GLY A 106 1.09 2.22 1.88
CA GLY A 106 -0.23 2.41 1.28
C GLY A 106 -1.01 1.10 1.17
N HIS A 107 -2.07 1.14 0.39
CA HIS A 107 -2.89 -0.02 0.09
C HIS A 107 -3.53 0.13 -1.29
N TYR A 108 -3.72 -0.99 -1.97
CA TYR A 108 -4.36 -1.08 -3.28
C TYR A 108 -5.56 -2.00 -3.20
N TRP A 109 -6.62 -1.67 -3.95
CA TRP A 109 -7.82 -2.47 -4.08
C TRP A 109 -8.49 -2.25 -5.43
N ASN A 110 -9.47 -3.06 -5.74
CA ASN A 110 -10.24 -2.96 -6.97
C ASN A 110 -11.57 -2.24 -6.77
N VAL A 111 -12.11 -1.70 -7.83
CA VAL A 111 -13.43 -1.08 -7.87
C VAL A 111 -14.18 -1.58 -9.09
N LEU A 112 -15.31 -2.21 -8.87
CA LEU A 112 -16.24 -2.60 -9.91
C LEU A 112 -17.18 -1.43 -10.24
N LEU A 113 -17.35 -1.12 -11.51
CA LEU A 113 -18.48 -0.32 -11.98
C LEU A 113 -19.65 -1.27 -12.24
N ASP A 114 -20.69 -1.24 -11.41
CA ASP A 114 -21.84 -2.11 -11.58
C ASP A 114 -22.78 -1.64 -12.71
N ASN A 115 -23.79 -2.45 -13.01
CA ASN A 115 -24.74 -2.17 -14.08
C ASN A 115 -25.65 -0.95 -13.79
N THR A 116 -25.67 -0.47 -12.56
CA THR A 116 -26.39 0.76 -12.16
C THR A 116 -25.54 2.02 -12.24
N GLY A 117 -24.27 1.89 -12.57
CA GLY A 117 -23.30 3.00 -12.59
C GLY A 117 -22.67 3.27 -11.22
N LYS A 118 -22.88 2.42 -10.21
CA LYS A 118 -22.31 2.56 -8.89
C LYS A 118 -20.90 1.94 -8.83
N ASN A 119 -19.99 2.61 -8.15
CA ASN A 119 -18.65 2.11 -7.85
C ASN A 119 -18.69 1.24 -6.57
N LEU A 120 -18.28 -0.02 -6.69
CA LEU A 120 -18.23 -0.99 -5.60
C LEU A 120 -16.78 -1.41 -5.34
N ALA A 121 -16.22 -1.01 -4.20
CA ALA A 121 -14.85 -1.35 -3.82
C ALA A 121 -14.75 -2.78 -3.27
N PHE A 122 -13.70 -3.53 -3.66
CA PHE A 122 -13.42 -4.88 -3.17
C PHE A 122 -11.93 -5.19 -3.19
N GLY A 123 -11.47 -6.15 -2.37
CA GLY A 123 -10.10 -6.66 -2.41
C GLY A 123 -9.97 -7.74 -3.47
N GLY A 124 -9.20 -7.47 -4.50
CA GLY A 124 -8.88 -8.48 -5.50
C GLY A 124 -8.07 -9.63 -4.90
N CYS A 125 -8.52 -10.86 -5.08
CA CYS A 125 -7.89 -12.07 -4.55
C CYS A 125 -7.86 -12.17 -3.00
N GLU A 126 -8.59 -11.32 -2.30
CA GLU A 126 -8.72 -11.36 -0.83
C GLU A 126 -10.03 -12.04 -0.42
N THR A 127 -9.99 -12.78 0.69
CA THR A 127 -11.14 -13.48 1.25
C THR A 127 -12.27 -12.54 1.62
N LYS A 128 -13.48 -12.86 1.16
CA LYS A 128 -14.77 -12.19 1.38
C LYS A 128 -15.05 -11.05 0.40
N THR A 129 -15.46 -11.46 -0.77
CA THR A 129 -16.14 -10.60 -1.75
C THR A 129 -17.55 -10.29 -1.35
N ASP A 130 -17.74 -9.63 -0.23
CA ASP A 130 -18.94 -8.84 -0.04
C ASP A 130 -18.53 -7.40 -0.40
N PRO A 131 -18.93 -6.89 -1.58
CA PRO A 131 -18.57 -5.54 -2.02
C PRO A 131 -19.02 -4.45 -1.03
N ASP A 132 -20.04 -4.72 -0.22
CA ASP A 132 -20.51 -3.80 0.81
C ASP A 132 -19.63 -3.80 2.08
N ILE A 133 -18.70 -4.77 2.22
CA ILE A 133 -17.90 -4.93 3.45
C ILE A 133 -16.46 -4.40 3.30
N LEU A 134 -15.94 -4.26 2.08
CA LEU A 134 -14.49 -4.21 1.85
C LEU A 134 -13.76 -2.94 2.26
N HIS A 135 -14.40 -1.82 2.22
CA HIS A 135 -13.81 -0.58 2.75
C HIS A 135 -14.87 0.24 3.46
N LYS A 136 -15.42 -0.33 4.55
CA LYS A 136 -16.19 0.51 5.47
C LYS A 136 -15.33 1.68 5.93
N PRO A 137 -15.93 2.87 6.06
CA PRO A 137 -15.23 4.12 6.42
C PRO A 137 -14.57 4.12 7.80
N SER A 138 -14.44 2.97 8.48
CA SER A 138 -13.72 2.84 9.75
C SER A 138 -12.20 3.01 9.60
N GLN A 139 -11.65 2.81 8.41
CA GLN A 139 -10.23 3.03 8.15
C GLN A 139 -10.03 4.45 7.62
N LYS A 140 -9.41 5.30 8.45
CA LYS A 140 -9.09 6.67 8.08
C LYS A 140 -8.07 6.68 6.95
N MET A 141 -8.39 7.38 5.87
CA MET A 141 -7.51 7.59 4.71
C MET A 141 -7.31 9.08 4.50
N ALA A 142 -6.08 9.47 4.18
CA ALA A 142 -5.74 10.87 3.92
C ALA A 142 -6.12 11.27 2.49
N LYS A 143 -5.85 10.38 1.53
CA LYS A 143 -6.14 10.51 0.11
C LYS A 143 -6.39 9.15 -0.51
N VAL A 144 -7.24 9.12 -1.54
CA VAL A 144 -7.49 7.97 -2.40
C VAL A 144 -7.36 8.40 -3.85
N TYR A 145 -6.58 7.67 -4.61
CA TYR A 145 -6.40 7.88 -6.05
C TYR A 145 -6.86 6.67 -6.83
N ARG A 146 -7.42 6.91 -8.03
CA ARG A 146 -7.78 5.90 -9.02
C ARG A 146 -6.80 5.92 -10.16
N ARG A 147 -6.27 4.77 -10.55
CA ARG A 147 -5.51 4.63 -11.80
C ARG A 147 -6.44 4.79 -13.00
N THR A 148 -6.02 5.61 -13.96
CA THR A 148 -6.79 5.93 -15.16
C THR A 148 -5.96 5.66 -16.41
N TYR A 149 -6.63 5.52 -17.55
CA TYR A 149 -5.99 5.59 -18.87
C TYR A 149 -5.99 7.02 -19.43
N ALA A 150 -6.89 7.85 -18.91
CA ALA A 150 -6.92 9.26 -19.27
C ALA A 150 -5.80 10.02 -18.55
N ILE A 151 -5.18 10.93 -19.25
CA ILE A 151 -4.14 11.82 -18.75
C ILE A 151 -4.78 12.87 -17.84
N ASN A 152 -4.24 13.03 -16.64
CA ASN A 152 -4.60 14.10 -15.73
C ASN A 152 -3.80 15.36 -16.08
N GLN A 153 -4.47 16.34 -16.66
CA GLN A 153 -3.85 17.58 -17.14
C GLN A 153 -3.22 18.42 -16.03
N ASP A 154 -3.74 18.35 -14.81
CA ASP A 154 -3.16 19.09 -13.69
C ASP A 154 -1.86 18.45 -13.21
N LEU A 155 -1.75 17.12 -13.27
CA LEU A 155 -0.48 16.43 -13.03
C LEU A 155 0.53 16.67 -14.17
N VAL A 156 0.09 16.80 -15.41
CA VAL A 156 0.98 17.23 -16.52
C VAL A 156 1.53 18.63 -16.22
N LYS A 157 0.68 19.59 -15.87
CA LYS A 157 1.12 20.94 -15.51
C LYS A 157 2.10 20.94 -14.32
N LEU A 158 1.79 20.15 -13.28
CA LEU A 158 2.69 19.99 -12.14
C LEU A 158 4.07 19.48 -12.56
N ASN A 159 4.15 18.48 -13.43
CA ASN A 159 5.39 17.88 -13.90
C ASN A 159 6.15 18.72 -14.96
N THR A 160 5.53 19.73 -15.55
CA THR A 160 6.19 20.66 -16.48
C THR A 160 6.78 21.89 -15.78
N THR A 161 6.61 22.01 -14.47
CA THR A 161 7.28 23.06 -13.70
C THR A 161 8.76 22.69 -13.47
N GLU A 162 9.61 23.69 -13.23
CA GLU A 162 11.02 23.47 -12.88
C GLU A 162 11.19 22.95 -11.43
N GLU A 163 10.09 22.75 -10.71
CA GLU A 163 10.08 22.26 -9.33
C GLU A 163 10.27 20.74 -9.26
N VAL A 164 10.94 20.27 -8.22
CA VAL A 164 11.06 18.84 -7.96
C VAL A 164 9.72 18.30 -7.48
N VAL A 165 9.24 17.28 -8.17
CA VAL A 165 7.94 16.66 -7.88
C VAL A 165 8.15 15.32 -7.17
N PRO A 166 7.47 15.05 -6.04
CA PRO A 166 7.50 13.73 -5.40
C PRO A 166 7.04 12.62 -6.36
N ASP A 167 7.65 11.44 -6.27
CA ASP A 167 7.46 10.33 -7.21
C ASP A 167 5.99 9.93 -7.42
N LEU A 168 5.17 10.00 -6.37
CA LEU A 168 3.73 9.74 -6.47
C LEU A 168 3.08 10.52 -7.60
N PHE A 169 3.41 11.81 -7.72
CA PHE A 169 2.76 12.74 -8.66
C PHE A 169 3.42 12.79 -10.04
N ARG A 170 4.49 12.04 -10.26
CA ARG A 170 5.08 11.85 -11.59
C ARG A 170 4.20 11.00 -12.50
N ASN A 171 3.34 10.18 -11.91
CA ASN A 171 2.38 9.41 -12.68
C ASN A 171 1.15 10.24 -13.03
N ILE A 172 1.03 10.61 -14.30
CA ILE A 172 -0.07 11.43 -14.83
C ILE A 172 -1.37 10.64 -15.08
N PHE A 173 -1.34 9.30 -14.94
CA PHE A 173 -2.49 8.41 -15.15
C PHE A 173 -3.18 8.08 -13.84
N MET A 174 -3.58 9.10 -13.09
CA MET A 174 -4.38 8.95 -11.89
C MET A 174 -5.26 10.17 -11.66
N LYS A 175 -6.39 9.97 -10.97
CA LYS A 175 -7.26 11.04 -10.48
C LYS A 175 -7.54 10.87 -9.00
N ASP A 176 -7.80 11.97 -8.32
CA ASP A 176 -8.31 11.98 -6.95
C ASP A 176 -9.76 11.48 -6.93
N VAL A 177 -10.05 10.52 -6.05
CA VAL A 177 -11.38 9.97 -5.81
C VAL A 177 -11.69 9.91 -4.31
N THR A 178 -11.01 10.71 -3.50
CA THR A 178 -11.12 10.69 -2.05
C THR A 178 -12.56 10.90 -1.58
N SER A 179 -13.29 11.82 -2.23
CA SER A 179 -14.69 12.11 -1.92
C SER A 179 -15.67 10.97 -2.23
N GLU A 180 -15.28 9.99 -3.08
CA GLU A 180 -16.07 8.78 -3.29
C GLU A 180 -16.06 7.85 -2.05
N TYR A 181 -15.05 7.96 -1.18
CA TYR A 181 -14.84 7.08 -0.02
C TYR A 181 -15.22 7.71 1.31
N MET A 182 -15.11 9.02 1.45
CA MET A 182 -15.32 9.70 2.71
C MET A 182 -15.68 11.16 2.56
N LYS A 183 -16.23 11.75 3.62
CA LYS A 183 -16.43 13.20 3.71
C LYS A 183 -15.09 13.90 3.85
N THR A 184 -14.75 14.72 2.87
CA THR A 184 -13.51 15.49 2.78
C THR A 184 -13.66 16.92 3.28
N CYS A 185 -12.57 17.66 3.28
CA CYS A 185 -12.50 19.07 3.59
C CYS A 185 -11.42 19.75 2.75
N ASP A 186 -11.71 20.90 2.20
CA ASP A 186 -10.71 21.79 1.60
C ASP A 186 -10.07 22.61 2.70
N ILE A 187 -8.75 22.77 2.63
CA ILE A 187 -7.98 23.48 3.64
C ILE A 187 -7.07 24.54 3.02
N MET A 188 -6.87 25.62 3.77
CA MET A 188 -5.98 26.73 3.43
C MET A 188 -4.92 26.85 4.52
N ILE A 189 -3.66 26.78 4.13
CA ILE A 189 -2.52 26.88 5.04
C ILE A 189 -1.76 28.17 4.78
N PRO A 190 -1.75 29.13 5.73
CA PRO A 190 -0.95 30.33 5.63
C PRO A 190 0.55 30.01 5.65
N THR A 191 1.34 30.69 4.84
CA THR A 191 2.80 30.56 4.81
C THR A 191 3.44 31.85 5.34
N GLN A 192 4.44 31.73 6.21
CA GLN A 192 5.13 32.90 6.79
C GLN A 192 6.03 33.60 5.75
N LYS A 193 6.60 32.87 4.82
CA LYS A 193 7.50 33.39 3.79
C LYS A 193 6.94 33.11 2.40
N LYS A 194 6.95 34.13 1.53
CA LYS A 194 6.74 33.93 0.10
C LYS A 194 7.98 33.21 -0.42
N ARG A 195 7.88 31.92 -0.70
CA ARG A 195 8.90 31.18 -1.47
C ARG A 195 8.48 31.17 -2.93
N ASN A 196 9.44 31.00 -3.83
CA ASN A 196 9.17 30.92 -5.29
C ASN A 196 8.63 29.54 -5.71
N HIS A 197 7.85 28.88 -4.85
CA HIS A 197 7.21 27.64 -5.18
C HIS A 197 5.79 27.89 -5.68
N LYS A 198 5.40 27.26 -6.78
CA LYS A 198 4.03 27.25 -7.30
C LYS A 198 3.18 26.20 -6.60
N HIS A 199 3.82 25.15 -6.09
CA HIS A 199 3.17 24.00 -5.47
C HIS A 199 3.68 23.77 -4.05
N ALA A 200 2.79 23.26 -3.23
CA ALA A 200 3.07 22.75 -1.91
C ALA A 200 2.50 21.34 -1.77
N TYR A 201 2.96 20.60 -0.79
CA TYR A 201 2.52 19.23 -0.57
C TYR A 201 2.02 19.06 0.86
N LEU A 202 1.07 18.14 1.03
CA LEU A 202 0.59 17.71 2.32
C LEU A 202 1.07 16.28 2.54
N ALA A 203 1.72 16.02 3.67
CA ALA A 203 2.28 14.72 4.00
C ALA A 203 1.63 14.11 5.23
N VAL A 204 1.61 12.78 5.29
CA VAL A 204 1.30 12.00 6.49
C VAL A 204 2.56 11.30 6.99
N PHE A 205 2.60 11.00 8.28
CA PHE A 205 3.78 10.41 8.91
C PHE A 205 3.84 8.89 8.71
N ASP A 206 4.96 8.39 8.21
CA ASP A 206 5.27 6.96 8.09
C ASP A 206 6.50 6.60 8.91
N ASN A 207 6.31 5.97 10.05
CA ASN A 207 7.34 5.52 10.97
C ASN A 207 8.46 6.52 11.25
N GLN A 208 9.29 6.84 10.27
CA GLN A 208 10.48 7.69 10.41
C GLN A 208 10.48 8.89 9.46
N LYS A 209 9.53 8.99 8.55
CA LYS A 209 9.49 10.03 7.53
C LYS A 209 8.08 10.54 7.28
N TRP A 210 8.00 11.75 6.75
CA TRP A 210 6.78 12.31 6.20
C TRP A 210 6.67 11.96 4.72
N VAL A 211 5.54 11.40 4.31
CA VAL A 211 5.27 10.97 2.94
C VAL A 211 4.27 11.91 2.30
N PRO A 212 4.65 12.66 1.25
CA PRO A 212 3.72 13.51 0.50
C PRO A 212 2.60 12.67 -0.12
N ILE A 213 1.34 13.04 0.17
CA ILE A 213 0.15 12.31 -0.29
C ILE A 213 -0.83 13.19 -1.06
N CYS A 214 -0.67 14.49 -1.01
CA CYS A 214 -1.48 15.46 -1.73
C CYS A 214 -0.59 16.60 -2.21
N TYR A 215 -0.85 17.11 -3.42
CA TYR A 215 -0.29 18.37 -3.89
C TYR A 215 -1.33 19.47 -3.79
N GLY A 216 -0.86 20.68 -3.62
CA GLY A 216 -1.70 21.89 -3.57
C GLY A 216 -1.06 23.04 -4.33
N THR A 217 -1.83 24.09 -4.56
CA THR A 217 -1.38 25.28 -5.28
C THR A 217 -1.09 26.40 -4.28
N GLN A 218 0.05 27.06 -4.44
CA GLN A 218 0.35 28.26 -3.69
C GLN A 218 -0.14 29.51 -4.44
N LYS A 219 -0.92 30.35 -3.76
CA LYS A 219 -1.33 31.68 -4.24
C LYS A 219 -0.93 32.71 -3.17
N GLY A 220 0.05 33.52 -3.49
CA GLY A 220 0.60 34.51 -2.53
C GLY A 220 1.20 33.83 -1.29
N LYS A 221 0.64 34.11 -0.12
CA LYS A 221 1.05 33.53 1.17
C LYS A 221 0.10 32.43 1.66
N VAL A 222 -0.63 31.77 0.77
CA VAL A 222 -1.57 30.72 1.15
C VAL A 222 -1.41 29.52 0.23
N CYS A 223 -1.33 28.32 0.81
CA CYS A 223 -1.36 27.03 0.10
C CYS A 223 -2.77 26.44 0.23
N TYR A 224 -3.32 25.98 -0.90
CA TYR A 224 -4.67 25.42 -1.03
C TYR A 224 -4.56 23.92 -1.29
N PHE A 225 -5.27 23.14 -0.49
CA PHE A 225 -5.34 21.67 -0.63
C PHE A 225 -6.81 21.26 -0.63
N ASN A 226 -7.23 20.46 -1.60
CA ASN A 226 -8.62 20.09 -1.80
C ASN A 226 -8.87 18.64 -1.37
N GLU A 227 -10.10 18.35 -0.95
CA GLU A 227 -10.60 17.00 -0.66
C GLU A 227 -9.74 16.19 0.32
N ILE A 228 -9.37 16.79 1.46
CA ILE A 228 -8.50 16.17 2.46
C ILE A 228 -9.31 15.34 3.46
N GLY A 229 -8.85 14.12 3.77
CA GLY A 229 -9.42 13.26 4.80
C GLY A 229 -9.28 13.85 6.20
N LYS A 230 -10.26 13.59 7.07
CA LYS A 230 -10.36 14.17 8.43
C LYS A 230 -9.83 13.24 9.51
N ASP A 231 -9.66 13.79 10.72
CA ASP A 231 -9.13 13.09 11.90
C ASP A 231 -7.73 12.51 11.71
N ILE A 232 -6.87 13.25 11.03
CA ILE A 232 -5.52 12.83 10.63
C ILE A 232 -4.54 13.95 10.95
N ALA A 233 -3.31 13.56 11.30
CA ALA A 233 -2.19 14.48 11.45
C ALA A 233 -1.47 14.68 10.11
N TYR A 234 -1.23 15.93 9.75
CA TYR A 234 -0.62 16.35 8.51
C TYR A 234 0.57 17.27 8.74
N LEU A 235 1.52 17.25 7.80
CA LEU A 235 2.60 18.23 7.67
C LEU A 235 2.52 18.91 6.31
N PRO A 236 2.26 20.23 6.22
CA PRO A 236 2.39 20.95 4.97
C PRO A 236 3.86 21.28 4.71
N LEU A 237 4.32 21.07 3.49
CA LEU A 237 5.73 21.16 3.13
C LEU A 237 5.94 21.61 1.68
N TYR A 238 7.14 22.13 1.42
CA TYR A 238 7.71 22.19 0.08
C TYR A 238 8.64 20.99 -0.13
N TYR A 239 8.90 20.67 -1.38
CA TYR A 239 9.74 19.54 -1.77
C TYR A 239 10.73 20.00 -2.84
N ASP A 240 12.02 19.77 -2.60
CA ASP A 240 13.09 20.08 -3.54
C ASP A 240 14.20 19.01 -3.52
N ASN A 241 15.32 19.27 -4.20
CA ASN A 241 16.45 18.35 -4.27
C ASN A 241 17.11 18.06 -2.91
N GLN A 242 16.87 18.90 -1.91
CA GLN A 242 17.35 18.68 -0.53
C GLN A 242 16.34 17.91 0.32
N GLY A 243 15.13 17.64 -0.24
CA GLY A 243 14.08 16.88 0.39
C GLY A 243 12.90 17.73 0.87
N ILE A 244 12.48 17.51 2.10
CA ILE A 244 11.26 18.07 2.70
C ILE A 244 11.58 19.34 3.49
N HIS A 245 10.85 20.41 3.21
CA HIS A 245 10.91 21.67 3.95
C HIS A 245 9.52 22.02 4.52
N PRO A 246 9.31 21.88 5.85
CA PRO A 246 8.05 22.23 6.46
C PRO A 246 7.65 23.69 6.21
N ILE A 247 6.36 23.92 5.94
CA ILE A 247 5.78 25.27 5.80
C ILE A 247 5.38 25.82 7.16
N THR A 248 4.75 24.94 7.98
CA THR A 248 4.32 25.21 9.35
C THR A 248 4.58 24.00 10.22
N ASP A 249 4.27 24.09 11.52
CA ASP A 249 4.18 22.93 12.38
C ASP A 249 3.15 21.93 11.86
N PRO A 250 3.28 20.62 12.20
CA PRO A 250 2.25 19.63 11.94
C PRO A 250 0.92 20.04 12.57
N PHE A 251 -0.18 19.60 11.98
CA PHE A 251 -1.51 19.84 12.52
C PHE A 251 -2.40 18.60 12.44
N ILE A 252 -3.43 18.57 13.29
CA ILE A 252 -4.54 17.61 13.17
C ILE A 252 -5.70 18.35 12.48
N LEU A 253 -6.23 17.74 11.41
CA LEU A 253 -7.49 18.13 10.81
C LEU A 253 -8.59 17.31 11.48
N ASP A 254 -9.39 17.94 12.37
CA ASP A 254 -10.41 17.24 13.16
C ASP A 254 -11.63 16.79 12.32
N SER A 255 -12.56 16.05 12.93
CA SER A 255 -13.79 15.56 12.27
C SER A 255 -14.70 16.68 11.75
N ARG A 256 -14.57 17.90 12.32
CA ARG A 256 -15.33 19.11 11.91
C ARG A 256 -14.62 19.93 10.85
N GLY A 257 -13.41 19.51 10.39
CA GLY A 257 -12.59 20.25 9.43
C GLY A 257 -11.80 21.41 10.03
N ARG A 258 -11.62 21.46 11.35
CA ARG A 258 -10.83 22.49 12.02
C ARG A 258 -9.38 22.05 12.14
N ILE A 259 -8.46 22.99 11.90
CA ILE A 259 -7.03 22.78 12.00
C ILE A 259 -6.58 23.05 13.43
N LYS A 260 -5.90 22.06 14.05
CA LYS A 260 -5.25 22.19 15.35
C LYS A 260 -3.76 21.96 15.18
N TYR A 261 -2.95 23.02 15.25
CA TYR A 261 -1.49 22.89 15.16
C TYR A 261 -0.90 22.21 16.39
N LEU A 262 0.17 21.43 16.15
CA LEU A 262 0.95 20.70 17.16
C LEU A 262 2.26 21.43 17.39
N HIS A 263 2.26 22.43 18.26
CA HIS A 263 3.47 23.17 18.60
C HIS A 263 4.36 22.40 19.57
N ALA A 264 5.64 22.35 19.28
CA ALA A 264 6.62 21.72 20.16
C ALA A 264 6.90 22.65 21.37
N ASP A 265 6.76 22.13 22.59
CA ASP A 265 7.22 22.81 23.80
C ASP A 265 8.75 22.60 23.96
N THR A 266 9.52 23.55 23.45
CA THR A 266 10.99 23.49 23.48
C THR A 266 11.57 23.67 24.89
N SER A 267 10.78 24.14 25.87
CA SER A 267 11.17 24.30 27.27
C SER A 267 11.21 22.97 28.03
N LYS A 268 10.47 21.95 27.56
CA LYS A 268 10.34 20.63 28.21
C LYS A 268 10.93 19.53 27.35
N ARG A 269 12.25 19.53 27.19
CA ARG A 269 12.94 18.50 26.42
C ARG A 269 13.04 17.21 27.21
N LYS A 270 12.62 16.07 26.56
CA LYS A 270 12.80 14.71 27.08
C LYS A 270 13.55 13.89 26.05
N LYS A 271 14.52 13.11 26.51
CA LYS A 271 15.15 12.07 25.66
C LYS A 271 14.17 10.92 25.52
N VAL A 272 13.79 10.60 24.30
CA VAL A 272 12.90 9.47 23.98
C VAL A 272 13.55 8.60 22.93
N ILE A 273 13.28 7.30 22.98
CA ILE A 273 13.67 6.36 21.93
C ILE A 273 12.39 5.99 21.19
N LEU A 274 12.35 6.35 19.90
CA LEU A 274 11.20 6.03 19.03
C LEU A 274 11.59 4.84 18.15
N SER A 275 10.98 3.69 18.41
CA SER A 275 11.21 2.48 17.63
C SER A 275 10.12 2.21 16.58
N ARG A 276 8.92 2.75 16.78
CA ARG A 276 7.78 2.55 15.88
C ARG A 276 6.66 3.57 16.08
N LYS A 277 5.78 3.67 15.09
CA LYS A 277 4.66 4.61 15.05
C LYS A 277 3.45 4.15 15.86
N TYR A 278 3.20 2.86 15.95
CA TYR A 278 2.02 2.32 16.61
C TYR A 278 2.33 1.18 17.55
N TYR A 279 1.32 0.89 18.37
CA TYR A 279 1.35 -0.24 19.26
C TYR A 279 1.49 -1.57 18.48
N LEU A 280 2.25 -2.49 19.03
CA LEU A 280 2.41 -3.82 18.47
C LEU A 280 1.15 -4.65 18.69
N ALA A 281 0.64 -5.24 17.62
CA ALA A 281 -0.37 -6.27 17.74
C ALA A 281 0.19 -7.51 18.47
N LYS A 282 -0.66 -8.20 19.22
CA LYS A 282 -0.26 -9.36 20.05
C LYS A 282 0.51 -10.42 19.25
N HIS A 283 0.07 -10.73 18.04
CA HIS A 283 0.72 -11.73 17.19
C HIS A 283 2.19 -11.40 16.86
N ILE A 284 2.56 -10.11 16.79
CA ILE A 284 3.95 -9.70 16.54
C ILE A 284 4.84 -10.03 17.75
N PHE A 285 4.32 -9.87 18.96
CA PHE A 285 5.03 -10.34 20.16
C PHE A 285 5.18 -11.86 20.18
N ASP A 286 4.15 -12.56 19.75
CA ASP A 286 4.18 -14.02 19.68
C ASP A 286 5.22 -14.50 18.65
N TYR A 287 5.34 -13.85 17.51
CA TYR A 287 6.42 -14.10 16.53
C TYR A 287 7.81 -13.79 17.12
N ALA A 288 7.97 -12.64 17.76
CA ALA A 288 9.25 -12.28 18.37
C ALA A 288 9.72 -13.31 19.43
N LYS A 289 8.78 -13.90 20.18
CA LYS A 289 9.06 -15.00 21.12
C LYS A 289 9.52 -16.28 20.40
N THR A 290 8.96 -16.58 19.24
CA THR A 290 9.33 -17.79 18.48
C THR A 290 10.73 -17.70 17.88
N LEU A 291 11.23 -16.49 17.65
CA LEU A 291 12.59 -16.26 17.16
C LEU A 291 13.66 -16.47 18.24
N THR A 292 13.31 -16.25 19.51
CA THR A 292 14.26 -16.38 20.63
C THR A 292 14.70 -17.84 20.79
N GLY A 293 16.01 -18.07 20.82
CA GLY A 293 16.64 -19.39 20.83
C GLY A 293 16.93 -19.94 19.40
N GLY A 294 16.43 -19.30 18.36
CA GLY A 294 16.85 -19.56 17.00
C GLY A 294 18.30 -19.13 16.78
N HIS A 295 18.98 -19.77 15.88
CA HIS A 295 20.40 -19.50 15.66
C HIS A 295 20.79 -19.59 14.17
N PHE A 296 21.87 -18.91 13.85
CA PHE A 296 22.49 -18.97 12.54
C PHE A 296 23.64 -19.97 12.60
N GLU A 297 23.67 -20.86 11.63
CA GLU A 297 24.72 -21.85 11.44
C GLU A 297 25.44 -21.64 10.12
N ALA A 298 26.71 -22.03 10.08
CA ALA A 298 27.50 -22.05 8.88
C ALA A 298 28.28 -23.36 8.75
N SER A 299 28.46 -23.87 7.53
CA SER A 299 29.16 -25.09 7.23
C SER A 299 29.88 -25.03 5.88
N ASN A 300 30.88 -25.88 5.68
CA ASN A 300 31.45 -26.13 4.37
C ASN A 300 30.83 -27.36 3.68
N ASN A 301 29.98 -28.11 4.39
CA ASN A 301 29.21 -29.23 3.85
C ASN A 301 27.79 -28.76 3.48
N PRO A 302 27.29 -29.03 2.27
CA PRO A 302 25.96 -28.62 1.83
C PRO A 302 24.80 -29.25 2.60
N ASP A 303 25.04 -30.38 3.25
CA ASP A 303 24.08 -31.11 4.10
C ASP A 303 24.08 -30.63 5.56
N PHE A 304 24.98 -29.71 5.93
CA PHE A 304 25.18 -29.26 7.29
C PHE A 304 25.43 -30.39 8.30
N SER A 305 26.17 -31.44 7.90
CA SER A 305 26.54 -32.56 8.77
C SER A 305 27.47 -32.18 9.94
N ASP A 306 28.18 -31.05 9.81
CA ASP A 306 29.08 -30.49 10.84
C ASP A 306 28.95 -28.94 10.83
N PRO A 307 27.88 -28.39 11.38
CA PRO A 307 27.66 -26.95 11.38
C PRO A 307 28.28 -26.25 12.61
N ASP A 308 28.88 -25.10 12.40
CA ASP A 308 29.22 -24.17 13.49
C ASP A 308 28.07 -23.23 13.76
N THR A 309 27.69 -23.09 15.02
CA THR A 309 26.74 -22.04 15.44
C THR A 309 27.45 -20.69 15.47
N ILE A 310 26.99 -19.78 14.63
CA ILE A 310 27.62 -18.47 14.47
C ILE A 310 27.01 -17.42 15.40
N HIS A 311 25.68 -17.42 15.54
CA HIS A 311 24.97 -16.48 16.39
C HIS A 311 23.65 -17.09 16.88
N THR A 312 23.31 -16.87 18.15
CA THR A 312 22.02 -17.27 18.72
C THR A 312 21.22 -16.04 19.13
N ILE A 313 19.95 -15.98 18.74
CA ILE A 313 19.03 -14.91 19.13
C ILE A 313 18.66 -15.10 20.61
N SER A 314 19.17 -14.22 21.47
CA SER A 314 19.02 -14.33 22.94
C SER A 314 17.87 -13.49 23.50
N HIS A 315 17.29 -12.58 22.72
CA HIS A 315 16.23 -11.66 23.14
C HIS A 315 15.14 -11.50 22.07
N TRP A 316 14.03 -10.88 22.45
CA TRP A 316 12.92 -10.66 21.51
C TRP A 316 13.26 -9.59 20.48
N LEU A 317 13.18 -9.96 19.21
CA LEU A 317 13.36 -9.04 18.09
C LEU A 317 12.00 -8.43 17.73
N LEU A 318 11.74 -7.22 18.20
CA LEU A 318 10.49 -6.47 17.93
C LEU A 318 10.61 -5.50 16.76
N SER A 319 11.78 -5.37 16.18
CA SER A 319 12.10 -4.57 14.98
C SER A 319 13.24 -5.24 14.23
N ALA A 320 13.54 -4.76 13.03
CA ALA A 320 14.74 -5.18 12.32
C ALA A 320 15.96 -4.91 13.20
N ASP A 321 16.81 -5.92 13.34
CA ASP A 321 18.06 -5.85 14.06
C ASP A 321 19.20 -6.33 13.16
N SER A 322 20.42 -5.89 13.49
CA SER A 322 21.62 -6.29 12.78
C SER A 322 22.72 -6.60 13.78
N PHE A 323 23.41 -7.69 13.58
CA PHE A 323 24.55 -8.07 14.40
C PHE A 323 25.77 -8.31 13.53
N GLU A 324 26.89 -7.82 14.00
CA GLU A 324 28.17 -8.09 13.39
C GLU A 324 28.60 -9.52 13.68
N ILE A 325 28.86 -10.30 12.63
CA ILE A 325 29.33 -11.66 12.74
C ILE A 325 30.81 -11.68 12.40
N LYS A 326 31.64 -12.22 13.30
CA LYS A 326 33.08 -12.43 13.11
C LYS A 326 33.39 -13.93 13.13
N PRO A 327 33.15 -14.65 12.02
CA PRO A 327 33.42 -16.09 11.99
C PRO A 327 34.94 -16.34 12.09
N GLN A 328 35.30 -17.38 12.82
CA GLN A 328 36.71 -17.76 12.98
C GLN A 328 37.33 -18.38 11.74
N LYS A 329 36.53 -18.90 10.82
CA LYS A 329 36.92 -19.49 9.54
C LYS A 329 35.93 -19.09 8.43
N THR A 330 36.29 -19.37 7.18
CA THR A 330 35.43 -19.10 6.01
C THR A 330 34.43 -20.22 5.83
N TYR A 331 33.18 -19.88 5.51
CA TYR A 331 32.10 -20.85 5.25
C TYR A 331 31.47 -20.61 3.89
N ARG A 332 31.05 -21.71 3.26
CA ARG A 332 30.37 -21.67 1.96
C ARG A 332 28.85 -21.64 2.09
N TYR A 333 28.28 -22.28 3.13
CA TYR A 333 26.85 -22.45 3.33
C TYR A 333 26.43 -21.85 4.66
N TRP A 334 25.27 -21.18 4.65
CA TRP A 334 24.70 -20.49 5.81
C TRP A 334 23.22 -20.83 5.91
N ARG A 335 22.71 -21.08 7.11
CA ARG A 335 21.29 -21.26 7.35
C ARG A 335 20.87 -20.66 8.68
N TYR A 336 19.57 -20.33 8.79
CA TYR A 336 18.89 -20.06 10.04
C TYR A 336 18.18 -21.31 10.52
N VAL A 337 18.27 -21.62 11.81
CA VAL A 337 17.61 -22.74 12.47
C VAL A 337 16.65 -22.19 13.52
N SER A 338 15.36 -22.49 13.39
CA SER A 338 14.33 -22.06 14.35
C SER A 338 14.45 -22.80 15.67
N ALA A 339 14.25 -22.09 16.79
CA ALA A 339 14.33 -22.67 18.15
C ALA A 339 13.32 -23.80 18.42
N LYS A 340 12.23 -23.85 17.68
CA LYS A 340 11.08 -24.73 17.99
C LYS A 340 10.74 -25.75 16.93
N ASN A 341 11.53 -25.91 15.88
CA ASN A 341 11.25 -26.84 14.76
C ASN A 341 9.80 -26.75 14.19
N LYS A 342 9.14 -25.63 14.35
CA LYS A 342 7.75 -25.43 13.94
C LYS A 342 7.69 -24.37 12.85
N GLY A 343 7.79 -24.83 11.61
CA GLY A 343 7.47 -24.04 10.44
C GLY A 343 8.49 -22.97 10.07
N CYS A 344 8.41 -22.51 8.85
CA CYS A 344 9.18 -21.37 8.35
C CYS A 344 8.78 -20.08 9.10
N ASN A 345 9.79 -19.42 9.65
CA ASN A 345 9.65 -18.05 10.17
C ASN A 345 9.99 -17.06 9.07
#